data_3daa56dcb0b7880116de0feb33925226
#
_entry.id   3daa56dcb0b7880116de0feb33925226
#
_cell.length_a   1.000
_cell.length_b   1.000
_cell.length_c   1.000
_cell.angle_alpha   90.00
_cell.angle_beta   90.00
_cell.angle_gamma   90.00
#
_symmetry.space_group_name_H-M   'P 1'
#
loop_
_entity.id
_entity.type
_entity.pdbx_description
1 polymer ?
#
loop_
_entity_poly.entity_id
_entity_poly.type
_entity_poly.pdbx_seq_one_letter_code
_entity_poly.pdbx_strand_id
1 'polypeptide(L)'
;MSLESVREFFAARQLDIPIIELETSTATVALAAEAHGVEPGRIAKTLAIRLGDGRVIMLVASGDSRVDNRKFKAAFGKGKMLAAEEVGELTGHPVGGVCPFGLAQALPIYLDISLRNFDTVLPAAGDIHTAVRISPTQLAVVTDGQWVDVC
;
A
#
# COMPACT_ATOMS: atom_id res chain seq x y z
N MET A 1 10.21 -3.24 14.27
CA MET A 1 8.93 -2.50 14.22
C MET A 1 8.71 -1.96 12.83
N SER A 2 7.53 -2.05 12.30
CA SER A 2 7.26 -1.74 10.90
C SER A 2 7.41 -0.26 10.53
N LEU A 3 7.06 0.68 11.42
CA LEU A 3 7.34 2.09 11.19
C LEU A 3 8.84 2.34 11.07
N GLU A 4 9.63 1.71 11.90
CA GLU A 4 11.10 1.81 11.84
C GLU A 4 11.64 1.27 10.53
N SER A 5 11.09 0.15 10.03
CA SER A 5 11.52 -0.41 8.75
C SER A 5 11.19 0.53 7.58
N VAL A 6 10.09 1.26 7.65
CA VAL A 6 9.77 2.29 6.64
C VAL A 6 10.77 3.45 6.72
N ARG A 7 11.08 3.92 7.92
CA ARG A 7 12.08 4.98 8.12
C ARG A 7 13.45 4.56 7.58
N GLU A 8 13.88 3.34 7.88
CA GLU A 8 15.14 2.78 7.38
C GLU A 8 15.12 2.64 5.86
N PHE A 9 14.01 2.22 5.30
CA PHE A 9 13.84 2.08 3.85
C PHE A 9 14.06 3.43 3.15
N PHE A 10 13.46 4.50 3.66
CA PHE A 10 13.63 5.83 3.09
C PHE A 10 15.05 6.35 3.32
N ALA A 11 15.61 6.17 4.50
CA ALA A 11 16.97 6.62 4.82
C ALA A 11 18.02 5.93 3.95
N ALA A 12 17.89 4.61 3.76
CA ALA A 12 18.84 3.83 2.95
C ALA A 12 18.85 4.29 1.48
N ARG A 13 17.74 4.84 1.00
CA ARG A 13 17.59 5.36 -0.36
C ARG A 13 17.80 6.86 -0.45
N GLN A 14 18.18 7.50 0.65
CA GLN A 14 18.39 8.96 0.72
C GLN A 14 17.15 9.73 0.28
N LEU A 15 15.97 9.25 0.66
CA LEU A 15 14.69 9.87 0.34
C LEU A 15 14.24 10.75 1.50
N ASP A 16 13.95 12.01 1.20
CA ASP A 16 13.43 12.97 2.16
C ASP A 16 11.90 13.02 2.05
N ILE A 17 11.27 11.92 2.49
CA ILE A 17 9.82 11.80 2.49
C ILE A 17 9.35 11.83 3.94
N PRO A 18 8.69 12.92 4.39
CA PRO A 18 8.21 12.99 5.77
C PRO A 18 7.13 11.95 6.04
N ILE A 19 7.21 11.33 7.20
CA ILE A 19 6.16 10.44 7.70
C ILE A 19 5.24 11.24 8.60
N ILE A 20 3.95 11.20 8.30
CA ILE A 20 2.91 11.87 9.07
C ILE A 20 2.47 10.93 10.18
N GLU A 21 2.57 11.37 11.43
CA GLU A 21 2.09 10.62 12.60
C GLU A 21 0.91 11.34 13.21
N LEU A 22 -0.18 10.60 13.43
CA LEU A 22 -1.42 11.12 14.00
C LEU A 22 -1.76 10.37 15.29
N GLU A 23 -2.49 11.02 16.18
CA GLU A 23 -2.97 10.38 17.41
C GLU A 23 -4.13 9.44 17.14
N THR A 24 -4.96 9.78 16.14
CA THR A 24 -6.13 8.99 15.74
C THR A 24 -5.73 7.81 14.86
N SER A 25 -6.44 6.70 14.99
CA SER A 25 -6.20 5.52 14.15
C SER A 25 -6.50 5.81 12.67
N THR A 26 -5.62 5.33 11.79
CA THR A 26 -5.78 5.35 10.34
C THR A 26 -5.82 3.92 9.78
N ALA A 27 -6.32 2.97 10.58
CA ALA A 27 -6.27 1.55 10.26
C ALA A 27 -7.19 1.12 9.11
N THR A 28 -8.20 1.92 8.78
CA THR A 28 -9.09 1.67 7.64
C THR A 28 -9.07 2.87 6.69
N VAL A 29 -9.51 2.66 5.44
CA VAL A 29 -9.61 3.75 4.47
C VAL A 29 -10.49 4.89 5.02
N ALA A 30 -11.65 4.57 5.59
CA ALA A 30 -12.56 5.58 6.13
C ALA A 30 -11.93 6.38 7.27
N LEU A 31 -11.28 5.70 8.22
CA LEU A 31 -10.60 6.33 9.34
C LEU A 31 -9.43 7.20 8.87
N ALA A 32 -8.64 6.70 7.91
CA ALA A 32 -7.51 7.44 7.37
C ALA A 32 -7.99 8.70 6.63
N ALA A 33 -9.02 8.59 5.81
CA ALA A 33 -9.56 9.72 5.07
C ALA A 33 -10.06 10.81 6.03
N GLU A 34 -10.80 10.42 7.07
CA GLU A 34 -11.30 11.35 8.08
C GLU A 34 -10.16 12.01 8.85
N ALA A 35 -9.19 11.21 9.32
CA ALA A 35 -8.07 11.71 10.12
C ALA A 35 -7.18 12.68 9.34
N HIS A 36 -6.97 12.44 8.05
CA HIS A 36 -6.16 13.33 7.20
C HIS A 36 -6.98 14.46 6.55
N GLY A 37 -8.30 14.45 6.69
CA GLY A 37 -9.16 15.46 6.09
C GLY A 37 -9.19 15.41 4.56
N VAL A 38 -9.13 14.21 3.98
CA VAL A 38 -9.13 14.00 2.54
C VAL A 38 -10.26 13.06 2.12
N GLU A 39 -10.58 13.05 0.84
CA GLU A 39 -11.53 12.09 0.28
C GLU A 39 -10.95 10.66 0.31
N PRO A 40 -11.79 9.62 0.46
CA PRO A 40 -11.30 8.24 0.57
C PRO A 40 -10.45 7.79 -0.60
N GLY A 41 -10.70 8.30 -1.80
CA GLY A 41 -9.92 7.96 -2.98
C GLY A 41 -8.44 8.31 -2.89
N ARG A 42 -8.08 9.32 -2.09
CA ARG A 42 -6.69 9.72 -1.90
C ARG A 42 -5.91 8.78 -0.98
N ILE A 43 -6.60 7.92 -0.24
CA ILE A 43 -5.93 6.90 0.56
C ILE A 43 -5.45 5.81 -0.40
N ALA A 44 -4.16 5.52 -0.38
CA ALA A 44 -3.58 4.45 -1.17
C ALA A 44 -3.57 3.18 -0.32
N LYS A 45 -4.56 2.33 -0.50
CA LYS A 45 -4.65 1.06 0.24
C LYS A 45 -3.74 0.02 -0.38
N THR A 46 -3.08 -0.76 0.44
CA THR A 46 -2.17 -1.82 0.02
C THR A 46 -2.74 -3.17 0.39
N LEU A 47 -2.85 -4.05 -0.59
CA LEU A 47 -3.41 -5.38 -0.45
C LEU A 47 -2.30 -6.41 -0.69
N ALA A 48 -2.20 -7.40 0.19
CA ALA A 48 -1.29 -8.54 0.02
C ALA A 48 -2.10 -9.72 -0.51
N ILE A 49 -1.72 -10.22 -1.67
CA ILE A 49 -2.51 -11.22 -2.41
C ILE A 49 -1.63 -12.40 -2.79
N ARG A 50 -2.11 -13.61 -2.49
CA ARG A 50 -1.47 -14.86 -2.95
C ARG A 50 -2.09 -15.27 -4.26
N LEU A 51 -1.26 -15.47 -5.27
CA LEU A 51 -1.69 -15.93 -6.60
C LEU A 51 -1.83 -17.45 -6.62
N GLY A 52 -2.51 -17.96 -7.65
CA GLY A 52 -2.77 -19.40 -7.79
C GLY A 52 -1.51 -20.26 -7.86
N ASP A 53 -0.38 -19.68 -8.30
CA ASP A 53 0.92 -20.37 -8.34
C ASP A 53 1.71 -20.29 -7.02
N GLY A 54 1.15 -19.68 -5.99
CA GLY A 54 1.76 -19.54 -4.67
C GLY A 54 2.54 -18.24 -4.46
N ARG A 55 2.81 -17.46 -5.50
CA ARG A 55 3.50 -16.17 -5.36
C ARG A 55 2.62 -15.18 -4.60
N VAL A 56 3.26 -14.34 -3.81
CA VAL A 56 2.58 -13.23 -3.12
C VAL A 56 2.97 -11.92 -3.78
N ILE A 57 1.98 -11.10 -4.07
CA ILE A 57 2.18 -9.75 -4.62
C ILE A 57 1.56 -8.71 -3.69
N MET A 58 2.06 -7.48 -3.81
CA MET A 58 1.46 -6.32 -3.16
C MET A 58 0.76 -5.50 -4.24
N LEU A 59 -0.51 -5.16 -4.00
CA LEU A 59 -1.29 -4.31 -4.90
C LEU A 59 -1.69 -3.04 -4.15
N VAL A 60 -1.33 -1.90 -4.70
CA VAL A 60 -1.72 -0.59 -4.15
C VAL A 60 -2.77 0.02 -5.05
N ALA A 61 -3.87 0.45 -4.47
CA ALA A 61 -5.01 1.00 -5.21
C ALA A 61 -5.63 2.17 -4.47
N SER A 62 -6.39 3.01 -5.19
CA SER A 62 -7.18 4.08 -4.58
C SER A 62 -8.16 3.51 -3.56
N GLY A 63 -8.35 4.23 -2.45
CA GLY A 63 -9.17 3.75 -1.34
C GLY A 63 -10.63 3.54 -1.68
N ASP A 64 -11.17 4.29 -2.65
CA ASP A 64 -12.56 4.16 -3.11
C ASP A 64 -12.74 3.18 -4.28
N SER A 65 -11.66 2.58 -4.75
CA SER A 65 -11.71 1.59 -5.82
C SER A 65 -11.85 0.18 -5.27
N ARG A 66 -12.40 -0.71 -6.10
CA ARG A 66 -12.52 -2.13 -5.78
C ARG A 66 -11.83 -2.94 -6.86
N VAL A 67 -11.19 -4.01 -6.48
CA VAL A 67 -10.60 -4.96 -7.43
C VAL A 67 -11.73 -5.55 -8.26
N ASP A 68 -11.60 -5.45 -9.59
CA ASP A 68 -12.49 -6.10 -10.54
C ASP A 68 -11.98 -7.51 -10.79
N ASN A 69 -12.78 -8.51 -10.48
CA ASN A 69 -12.35 -9.90 -10.54
C ASN A 69 -11.95 -10.34 -11.94
N ARG A 70 -12.62 -9.83 -12.98
CA ARG A 70 -12.30 -10.17 -14.37
C ARG A 70 -10.96 -9.58 -14.78
N LYS A 71 -10.75 -8.30 -14.46
CA LYS A 71 -9.49 -7.61 -14.76
C LYS A 71 -8.33 -8.25 -14.02
N PHE A 72 -8.52 -8.53 -12.72
CA PHE A 72 -7.50 -9.16 -11.91
C PHE A 72 -7.14 -10.55 -12.47
N LYS A 73 -8.14 -11.35 -12.80
CA LYS A 73 -7.91 -12.69 -13.34
C LYS A 73 -7.18 -12.65 -14.69
N ALA A 74 -7.52 -11.67 -15.54
CA ALA A 74 -6.84 -11.49 -16.82
C ALA A 74 -5.37 -11.12 -16.65
N ALA A 75 -5.04 -10.31 -15.62
CA ALA A 75 -3.68 -9.85 -15.37
C ALA A 75 -2.83 -10.88 -14.61
N PHE A 76 -3.41 -11.55 -13.61
CA PHE A 76 -2.68 -12.36 -12.64
C PHE A 76 -3.18 -13.78 -12.47
N GLY A 77 -4.34 -14.13 -13.03
CA GLY A 77 -5.00 -15.37 -12.69
C GLY A 77 -5.76 -15.27 -11.38
N LYS A 78 -5.95 -16.38 -10.70
CA LYS A 78 -6.64 -16.41 -9.41
C LYS A 78 -5.79 -15.77 -8.32
N GLY A 79 -6.45 -15.02 -7.43
CA GLY A 79 -5.80 -14.42 -6.29
C GLY A 79 -6.68 -14.53 -5.05
N LYS A 80 -6.04 -14.55 -3.89
CA LYS A 80 -6.70 -14.61 -2.59
C LYS A 80 -5.96 -13.70 -1.61
N MET A 81 -6.70 -12.91 -0.85
CA MET A 81 -6.11 -12.09 0.20
C MET A 81 -5.42 -12.96 1.24
N LEU A 82 -4.25 -12.52 1.70
CA LEU A 82 -3.55 -13.22 2.78
C LEU A 82 -4.33 -13.12 4.08
N ALA A 83 -4.21 -14.15 4.92
CA ALA A 83 -4.67 -14.08 6.31
C ALA A 83 -3.82 -13.07 7.09
N ALA A 84 -4.39 -12.52 8.17
CA ALA A 84 -3.72 -11.48 8.96
C ALA A 84 -2.33 -11.90 9.46
N GLU A 85 -2.18 -13.15 9.90
CA GLU A 85 -0.91 -13.68 10.40
C GLU A 85 0.15 -13.71 9.30
N GLU A 86 -0.24 -14.12 8.09
CA GLU A 86 0.67 -14.15 6.94
C GLU A 86 1.08 -12.75 6.51
N VAL A 87 0.17 -11.78 6.57
CA VAL A 87 0.47 -10.38 6.24
C VAL A 87 1.61 -9.88 7.12
N GLY A 88 1.52 -10.09 8.43
CA GLY A 88 2.57 -9.68 9.37
C GLY A 88 3.90 -10.36 9.11
N GLU A 89 3.90 -11.67 8.85
CA GLU A 89 5.12 -12.43 8.58
C GLU A 89 5.82 -12.01 7.29
N LEU A 90 5.06 -11.83 6.22
CA LEU A 90 5.63 -11.57 4.89
C LEU A 90 5.97 -10.10 4.68
N THR A 91 5.18 -9.19 5.20
CA THR A 91 5.39 -7.76 5.00
C THR A 91 6.14 -7.08 6.13
N GLY A 92 6.05 -7.62 7.35
CA GLY A 92 6.58 -6.98 8.55
C GLY A 92 5.70 -5.85 9.06
N HIS A 93 4.51 -5.65 8.47
CA HIS A 93 3.59 -4.57 8.85
C HIS A 93 2.32 -5.14 9.46
N PRO A 94 1.72 -4.45 10.46
CA PRO A 94 0.45 -4.88 11.02
C PRO A 94 -0.69 -4.61 10.05
N VAL A 95 -1.76 -5.40 10.16
CA VAL A 95 -3.01 -5.12 9.45
C VAL A 95 -3.46 -3.70 9.83
N GLY A 96 -3.84 -2.90 8.86
CA GLY A 96 -4.15 -1.47 9.06
C GLY A 96 -2.97 -0.54 8.89
N GLY A 97 -1.73 -1.06 8.88
CA GLY A 97 -0.52 -0.28 8.60
C GLY A 97 0.29 -0.82 7.43
N VAL A 98 -0.27 -1.78 6.68
CA VAL A 98 0.40 -2.38 5.53
C VAL A 98 0.64 -1.33 4.46
N CYS A 99 1.88 -1.29 3.95
CA CYS A 99 2.32 -0.36 2.92
C CYS A 99 3.38 -1.03 2.05
N PRO A 100 3.73 -0.44 0.90
CA PRO A 100 4.73 -1.04 0.02
C PRO A 100 6.17 -0.73 0.39
N PHE A 101 6.41 -0.10 1.54
CA PHE A 101 7.74 0.35 1.96
C PHE A 101 8.31 -0.55 3.05
N GLY A 102 9.62 -0.79 3.01
CA GLY A 102 10.31 -1.48 4.09
C GLY A 102 9.79 -2.88 4.39
N LEU A 103 9.48 -3.65 3.36
CA LEU A 103 8.93 -4.99 3.50
C LEU A 103 9.94 -5.96 4.10
N ALA A 104 9.46 -6.88 4.95
CA ALA A 104 10.31 -7.92 5.56
C ALA A 104 10.90 -8.87 4.52
N GLN A 105 10.16 -9.11 3.43
CA GLN A 105 10.62 -9.87 2.28
C GLN A 105 10.45 -9.05 1.02
N ALA A 106 11.29 -9.29 0.02
CA ALA A 106 11.15 -8.64 -1.28
C ALA A 106 9.94 -9.24 -2.01
N LEU A 107 8.88 -8.45 -2.11
CA LEU A 107 7.63 -8.83 -2.80
C LEU A 107 7.41 -7.89 -3.99
N PRO A 108 6.92 -8.42 -5.14
CA PRO A 108 6.58 -7.57 -6.27
C PRO A 108 5.46 -6.58 -5.90
N ILE A 109 5.62 -5.34 -6.35
CA ILE A 109 4.66 -4.27 -6.08
C ILE A 109 4.00 -3.85 -7.38
N TYR A 110 2.68 -3.85 -7.36
CA TYR A 110 1.85 -3.38 -8.47
C TYR A 110 0.99 -2.22 -8.01
N LEU A 111 0.87 -1.21 -8.86
CA LEU A 111 0.12 0.00 -8.58
C LEU A 111 -1.03 0.08 -9.57
N ASP A 112 -2.25 0.14 -9.06
CA ASP A 112 -3.41 0.25 -9.92
C ASP A 112 -3.55 1.68 -10.46
N ILE A 113 -3.98 1.80 -11.70
CA ILE A 113 -4.13 3.11 -12.37
C ILE A 113 -5.15 4.02 -11.70
N SER A 114 -6.03 3.49 -10.82
CA SER A 114 -6.95 4.31 -10.04
C SER A 114 -6.23 5.38 -9.22
N LEU A 115 -4.98 5.12 -8.81
CA LEU A 115 -4.17 6.09 -8.07
C LEU A 115 -3.87 7.35 -8.90
N ARG A 116 -3.83 7.23 -10.22
CA ARG A 116 -3.51 8.34 -11.12
C ARG A 116 -4.61 9.38 -11.24
N ASN A 117 -5.78 9.12 -10.65
CA ASN A 117 -6.86 10.11 -10.61
C ASN A 117 -6.58 11.25 -9.63
N PHE A 118 -5.51 11.15 -8.86
CA PHE A 118 -5.15 12.13 -7.83
C PHE A 118 -3.72 12.62 -8.05
N ASP A 119 -3.48 13.88 -7.67
CA ASP A 119 -2.13 14.48 -7.72
C ASP A 119 -1.24 13.96 -6.59
N THR A 120 -1.83 13.68 -5.44
CA THR A 120 -1.16 13.09 -4.29
C THR A 120 -2.04 12.04 -3.65
N VAL A 121 -1.42 11.01 -3.09
CA VAL A 121 -2.08 9.93 -2.37
C VAL A 121 -1.40 9.71 -1.03
N LEU A 122 -2.07 9.00 -0.14
CA LEU A 122 -1.64 8.78 1.24
C LEU A 122 -1.60 7.29 1.56
N PRO A 123 -0.50 6.59 1.25
CA PRO A 123 -0.30 5.24 1.75
C PRO A 123 0.06 5.26 3.24
N ALA A 124 -0.28 4.20 3.95
CA ALA A 124 0.18 3.99 5.31
C ALA A 124 1.71 3.90 5.35
N ALA A 125 2.29 4.01 6.52
CA ALA A 125 3.75 3.97 6.71
C ALA A 125 4.17 2.93 7.76
N GLY A 126 3.50 1.79 7.79
CA GLY A 126 3.88 0.66 8.63
C GLY A 126 3.24 0.63 10.02
N ASP A 127 2.31 1.55 10.29
CA ASP A 127 1.67 1.69 11.59
C ASP A 127 0.24 2.17 11.39
N ILE A 128 -0.65 1.90 12.36
CA ILE A 128 -2.05 2.30 12.28
C ILE A 128 -2.29 3.80 12.53
N HIS A 129 -1.23 4.57 12.75
CA HIS A 129 -1.28 6.03 12.99
C HIS A 129 -0.46 6.83 11.99
N THR A 130 0.10 6.19 10.98
CA THR A 130 1.08 6.83 10.09
C THR A 130 0.70 6.76 8.63
N ALA A 131 1.17 7.76 7.88
CA ALA A 131 1.05 7.81 6.42
C ALA A 131 2.18 8.66 5.84
N VAL A 132 2.38 8.55 4.53
CA VAL A 132 3.18 9.51 3.78
C VAL A 132 2.28 10.17 2.74
N ARG A 133 2.61 11.40 2.35
CA ARG A 133 1.96 12.10 1.24
C ARG A 133 2.91 12.05 0.05
N ILE A 134 2.46 11.46 -1.04
CA ILE A 134 3.34 11.17 -2.18
C ILE A 134 2.53 11.23 -3.48
N SER A 135 3.17 11.66 -4.57
CA SER A 135 2.52 11.58 -5.88
C SER A 135 2.52 10.13 -6.39
N PRO A 136 1.54 9.74 -7.23
CA PRO A 136 1.57 8.41 -7.82
C PRO A 136 2.85 8.10 -8.60
N THR A 137 3.39 9.07 -9.32
CA THR A 137 4.64 8.91 -10.06
C THR A 137 5.82 8.63 -9.11
N GLN A 138 5.94 9.40 -8.03
CA GLN A 138 6.99 9.19 -7.05
C GLN A 138 6.82 7.85 -6.33
N LEU A 139 5.58 7.46 -6.02
CA LEU A 139 5.28 6.17 -5.41
C LEU A 139 5.80 5.02 -6.30
N ALA A 140 5.57 5.10 -7.61
CA ALA A 140 6.06 4.09 -8.54
C ALA A 140 7.59 4.01 -8.55
N VAL A 141 8.27 5.14 -8.52
CA VAL A 141 9.74 5.19 -8.49
C VAL A 141 10.29 4.62 -7.20
N VAL A 142 9.75 5.05 -6.06
CA VAL A 142 10.22 4.64 -4.73
C VAL A 142 10.05 3.14 -4.51
N THR A 143 8.96 2.56 -4.99
CA THR A 143 8.64 1.14 -4.81
C THR A 143 9.15 0.24 -5.94
N ASP A 144 9.65 0.82 -7.03
CA ASP A 144 9.93 0.09 -8.26
C ASP A 144 8.69 -0.69 -8.74
N GLY A 145 7.52 -0.11 -8.52
CA GLY A 145 6.24 -0.74 -8.81
C GLY A 145 5.87 -0.69 -10.28
N GLN A 146 5.06 -1.66 -10.70
CA GLN A 146 4.53 -1.74 -12.05
C GLN A 146 3.06 -1.33 -12.06
N TRP A 147 2.68 -0.52 -13.05
CA TRP A 147 1.30 -0.10 -13.22
C TRP A 147 0.44 -1.22 -13.79
N VAL A 148 -0.77 -1.36 -13.26
CA VAL A 148 -1.77 -2.33 -13.71
C VAL A 148 -3.15 -1.68 -13.72
N ASP A 149 -4.10 -2.31 -14.40
CA ASP A 149 -5.50 -1.91 -14.45
C ASP A 149 -6.35 -3.10 -14.01
N VAL A 150 -6.61 -3.18 -12.71
CA VAL A 150 -7.34 -4.31 -12.11
C VAL A 150 -8.51 -3.89 -11.21
N CYS A 151 -8.83 -2.61 -11.19
CA CYS A 151 -9.98 -2.09 -10.45
C CYS A 151 -11.15 -1.64 -11.32
#